data_4c3dab3a485bc7acbf2e9bd8824d4975
#
_entry.id   4c3dab3a485bc7acbf2e9bd8824d4975
#
_cell.length_a   1.000
_cell.length_b   1.000
_cell.length_c   1.000
_cell.angle_alpha   90.00
_cell.angle_beta   90.00
_cell.angle_gamma   90.00
#
_symmetry.space_group_name_H-M   'P 1'
#
loop_
_entity.id
_entity.type
_entity.pdbx_description
1 polymer ?
#
loop_
_entity_poly.entity_id
_entity_poly.type
_entity_poly.pdbx_seq_one_letter_code
_entity_poly.pdbx_strand_id
1 'polypeptide(L)'
;MIHFKNNTYRCTSEIVLRLVSGKWKIAILSFLSRGPLRFNELQRLLPDATQRMLTMQLRDLERDGLVIRKVYPVAPPKVEYFLSDLGSQMFPMLKMLCEFGTIYVDHFHLEESDLNHKHA
;
A
#
# COMPACT_ATOMS: atom_id res chain seq x y z
N MET A 1 -24.07 6.91 10.33
CA MET A 1 -23.40 6.91 9.02
C MET A 1 -22.14 7.77 9.10
N ILE A 2 -21.09 7.34 8.46
CA ILE A 2 -19.81 8.04 8.44
C ILE A 2 -19.61 8.65 7.05
N HIS A 3 -19.31 9.94 6.99
CA HIS A 3 -19.07 10.64 5.72
C HIS A 3 -17.57 10.70 5.44
N PHE A 4 -17.17 10.23 4.26
CA PHE A 4 -15.77 10.21 3.86
C PHE A 4 -15.67 10.23 2.32
N LYS A 5 -14.90 11.17 1.77
CA LYS A 5 -14.65 11.32 0.32
C LYS A 5 -15.95 11.35 -0.49
N ASN A 6 -16.90 12.19 -0.05
CA ASN A 6 -18.22 12.39 -0.69
C ASN A 6 -19.12 11.14 -0.70
N ASN A 7 -18.80 10.14 0.11
CA ASN A 7 -19.62 8.94 0.27
C ASN A 7 -19.99 8.75 1.74
N THR A 8 -21.01 7.93 1.97
CA THR A 8 -21.42 7.55 3.32
C THR A 8 -21.14 6.08 3.54
N TYR A 9 -20.72 5.73 4.74
CA TYR A 9 -20.33 4.37 5.09
C TYR A 9 -21.05 3.96 6.39
N ARG A 10 -21.46 2.70 6.46
CA ARG A 10 -22.12 2.13 7.63
C ARG A 10 -21.13 1.73 8.71
N CYS A 11 -19.94 1.30 8.31
CA CYS A 11 -18.95 0.71 9.18
C CYS A 11 -17.58 1.31 8.88
N THR A 12 -16.76 1.49 9.92
CA THR A 12 -15.41 2.02 9.78
C THR A 12 -14.52 1.13 8.91
N SER A 13 -14.79 -0.19 8.88
CA SER A 13 -14.04 -1.10 8.01
C SER A 13 -14.20 -0.76 6.53
N GLU A 14 -15.35 -0.24 6.12
CA GLU A 14 -15.57 0.19 4.74
C GLU A 14 -14.65 1.35 4.36
N ILE A 15 -14.35 2.22 5.32
CA ILE A 15 -13.41 3.32 5.11
C ILE A 15 -12.01 2.77 4.86
N VAL A 16 -11.60 1.76 5.62
CA VAL A 16 -10.29 1.11 5.43
C VAL A 16 -10.20 0.50 4.03
N LEU A 17 -11.23 -0.19 3.60
CA LEU A 17 -11.28 -0.74 2.24
C LEU A 17 -11.12 0.37 1.19
N ARG A 18 -11.73 1.52 1.41
CA ARG A 18 -11.59 2.67 0.52
C ARG A 18 -10.16 3.21 0.51
N LEU A 19 -9.51 3.27 1.66
CA LEU A 19 -8.14 3.79 1.80
C LEU A 19 -7.12 2.92 1.07
N VAL A 20 -7.32 1.59 1.05
CA VAL A 20 -6.40 0.64 0.42
C VAL A 20 -6.87 0.17 -0.95
N SER A 21 -7.96 0.76 -1.46
CA SER A 21 -8.50 0.46 -2.77
C SER A 21 -7.56 0.98 -3.86
N GLY A 22 -7.01 0.07 -4.62
CA GLY A 22 -6.04 0.34 -5.66
C GLY A 22 -5.08 -0.84 -5.76
N LYS A 23 -4.70 -1.17 -6.97
CA LYS A 23 -3.95 -2.40 -7.26
C LYS A 23 -2.65 -2.54 -6.44
N TRP A 24 -1.99 -1.43 -6.15
CA TRP A 24 -0.64 -1.45 -5.59
C TRP A 24 -0.55 -0.94 -4.15
N LYS A 25 -1.64 -0.39 -3.58
CA LYS A 25 -1.57 0.30 -2.28
C LYS A 25 -1.18 -0.62 -1.13
N ILE A 26 -1.78 -1.79 -1.03
CA ILE A 26 -1.43 -2.76 0.03
C ILE A 26 0.03 -3.16 -0.08
N ALA A 27 0.51 -3.43 -1.29
CA ALA A 27 1.91 -3.80 -1.51
C ALA A 27 2.85 -2.65 -1.11
N ILE A 28 2.54 -1.42 -1.51
CA ILE A 28 3.34 -0.24 -1.13
C ILE A 28 3.42 -0.11 0.38
N LEU A 29 2.27 -0.16 1.07
CA LEU A 29 2.22 -0.06 2.52
C LEU A 29 3.02 -1.16 3.19
N SER A 30 2.92 -2.38 2.68
CA SER A 30 3.66 -3.53 3.22
C SER A 30 5.17 -3.35 3.07
N PHE A 31 5.63 -2.89 1.93
CA PHE A 31 7.06 -2.63 1.73
C PHE A 31 7.55 -1.49 2.61
N LEU A 32 6.79 -0.41 2.73
CA LEU A 32 7.16 0.73 3.57
C LEU A 32 7.12 0.40 5.06
N SER A 33 6.41 -0.63 5.46
CA SER A 33 6.41 -1.07 6.86
C SER A 33 7.78 -1.58 7.32
N ARG A 34 8.65 -1.90 6.38
CA ARG A 34 10.03 -2.36 6.66
C ARG A 34 11.02 -1.20 6.80
N GLY A 35 10.64 -0.01 6.37
CA GLY A 35 11.47 1.18 6.44
C GLY A 35 11.28 2.10 5.24
N PRO A 36 11.89 3.29 5.28
CA PRO A 36 11.79 4.26 4.19
C PRO A 36 12.37 3.70 2.88
N LEU A 37 11.72 4.04 1.77
CA LEU A 37 12.18 3.65 0.44
C LEU A 37 12.11 4.84 -0.51
N ARG A 38 13.02 4.87 -1.46
CA ARG A 38 12.99 5.80 -2.58
C ARG A 38 12.05 5.28 -3.67
N PHE A 39 11.62 6.17 -4.55
CA PHE A 39 10.74 5.81 -5.66
C PHE A 39 11.32 4.65 -6.48
N ASN A 40 12.59 4.74 -6.86
CA ASN A 40 13.23 3.70 -7.68
C ASN A 40 13.32 2.34 -6.97
N GLU A 41 13.47 2.36 -5.64
CA GLU A 41 13.47 1.12 -4.86
C GLU A 41 12.10 0.47 -4.86
N LEU A 42 11.03 1.26 -4.69
CA LEU A 42 9.65 0.77 -4.79
C LEU A 42 9.37 0.23 -6.19
N GLN A 43 9.84 0.95 -7.23
CA GLN A 43 9.64 0.52 -8.61
C GLN A 43 10.28 -0.85 -8.88
N ARG A 44 11.45 -1.11 -8.32
CA ARG A 44 12.12 -2.41 -8.46
C ARG A 44 11.36 -3.53 -7.74
N LEU A 45 10.73 -3.21 -6.61
CA LEU A 45 9.93 -4.19 -5.86
C LEU A 45 8.58 -4.45 -6.53
N LEU A 46 8.10 -3.51 -7.36
CA LEU A 46 6.83 -3.60 -8.04
C LEU A 46 7.04 -3.39 -9.55
N PRO A 47 7.75 -4.32 -10.22
CA PRO A 47 8.14 -4.12 -11.62
C PRO A 47 6.95 -4.05 -12.60
N ASP A 48 5.80 -4.62 -12.23
CA ASP A 48 4.61 -4.60 -13.07
C ASP A 48 3.82 -3.28 -12.97
N ALA A 49 4.14 -2.45 -11.97
CA ALA A 49 3.55 -1.14 -11.85
C ALA A 49 4.28 -0.16 -12.76
N THR A 50 3.55 0.59 -13.58
CA THR A 50 4.15 1.67 -14.35
C THR A 50 4.55 2.80 -13.41
N GLN A 51 5.50 3.61 -13.84
CA GLN A 51 5.92 4.80 -13.09
C GLN A 51 4.73 5.70 -12.76
N ARG A 52 3.83 5.87 -13.73
CA ARG A 52 2.63 6.68 -13.57
C ARG A 52 1.69 6.10 -12.49
N MET A 53 1.44 4.79 -12.55
CA MET A 53 0.57 4.11 -11.58
C MET A 53 1.13 4.20 -10.17
N LEU A 54 2.44 3.95 -10.03
CA LEU A 54 3.10 4.03 -8.74
C LEU A 54 3.04 5.45 -8.17
N THR A 55 3.29 6.45 -9.00
CA THR A 55 3.19 7.86 -8.61
C THR A 55 1.77 8.19 -8.12
N MET A 56 0.76 7.77 -8.86
CA MET A 56 -0.64 8.04 -8.51
C MET A 56 -1.03 7.38 -7.19
N GLN A 57 -0.62 6.13 -6.99
CA GLN A 57 -0.92 5.41 -5.76
C GLN A 57 -0.22 6.03 -4.54
N LEU A 58 1.03 6.45 -4.70
CA LEU A 58 1.77 7.13 -3.64
C LEU A 58 1.13 8.47 -3.28
N ARG A 59 0.67 9.24 -4.28
CA ARG A 59 -0.02 10.51 -4.04
C ARG A 59 -1.33 10.31 -3.28
N ASP A 60 -2.07 9.26 -3.62
CA ASP A 60 -3.30 8.92 -2.90
C ASP A 60 -3.02 8.60 -1.45
N LEU A 61 -2.02 7.76 -1.19
CA LEU A 61 -1.64 7.37 0.17
C LEU A 61 -1.12 8.56 0.98
N GLU A 62 -0.38 9.46 0.34
CA GLU A 62 0.10 10.70 0.95
C GLU A 62 -1.07 11.62 1.29
N ARG A 63 -2.00 11.81 0.37
CA ARG A 63 -3.19 12.63 0.57
C ARG A 63 -4.06 12.10 1.70
N ASP A 64 -4.15 10.77 1.83
CA ASP A 64 -4.93 10.13 2.87
C ASP A 64 -4.20 10.08 4.23
N GLY A 65 -2.99 10.62 4.30
CA GLY A 65 -2.26 10.72 5.56
C GLY A 65 -1.52 9.46 6.00
N LEU A 66 -1.42 8.46 5.13
CA LEU A 66 -0.79 7.17 5.47
C LEU A 66 0.69 7.12 5.13
N VAL A 67 1.11 7.90 4.14
CA VAL A 67 2.49 7.95 3.65
C VAL A 67 2.98 9.38 3.67
N ILE A 68 4.25 9.56 4.02
CA ILE A 68 4.93 10.85 4.01
C ILE A 68 5.98 10.81 2.91
N ARG A 69 6.01 11.87 2.11
CA ARG A 69 7.04 12.10 1.11
C ARG A 69 7.97 13.16 1.65
N LYS A 70 9.22 12.81 1.86
CA LYS A 70 10.23 13.72 2.38
C LYS A 70 11.27 14.04 1.32
N VAL A 71 11.44 15.33 1.05
CA VAL A 71 12.46 15.83 0.13
C VAL A 71 13.64 16.36 0.93
N TYR A 72 14.83 15.86 0.62
CA TYR A 72 16.06 16.31 1.25
C TYR A 72 16.74 17.33 0.35
N PRO A 73 17.14 18.48 0.87
CA PRO A 73 17.75 19.56 0.08
C PRO A 73 19.24 19.28 -0.17
N VAL A 74 19.52 18.23 -0.91
CA VAL A 74 20.87 17.85 -1.33
C VAL A 74 20.95 17.84 -2.85
N ALA A 75 22.15 17.77 -3.41
CA ALA A 75 22.35 17.74 -4.86
C ALA A 75 23.02 16.41 -5.26
N PRO A 76 22.31 15.52 -6.05
CA PRO A 76 20.94 15.67 -6.53
C PRO A 76 19.91 15.50 -5.40
N PRO A 77 18.69 16.04 -5.59
CA PRO A 77 17.65 15.93 -4.56
C PRO A 77 17.34 14.49 -4.23
N LYS A 78 17.20 14.21 -2.94
CA LYS A 78 16.83 12.90 -2.44
C LYS A 78 15.36 12.95 -1.98
N VAL A 79 14.55 12.02 -2.43
CA VAL A 79 13.15 11.88 -2.01
C VAL A 79 12.94 10.50 -1.42
N GLU A 80 12.41 10.47 -0.20
CA GLU A 80 12.07 9.22 0.48
C GLU A 80 10.59 9.18 0.79
N TYR A 81 10.03 7.98 0.73
CA TYR A 81 8.67 7.68 1.17
C TYR A 81 8.74 6.80 2.41
N PHE A 82 7.90 7.09 3.38
CA PHE A 82 7.80 6.27 4.59
C PHE A 82 6.40 6.38 5.18
N LEU A 83 6.04 5.44 6.03
CA LEU A 83 4.75 5.46 6.69
C LEU A 83 4.69 6.59 7.71
N SER A 84 3.56 7.31 7.73
CA SER A 84 3.25 8.23 8.82
C SER A 84 3.00 7.42 10.10
N ASP A 85 2.90 8.10 11.24
CA ASP A 85 2.50 7.43 12.48
C ASP A 85 1.15 6.73 12.32
N LEU A 86 0.21 7.38 11.63
CA LEU A 86 -1.09 6.79 11.33
C LEU A 86 -0.94 5.56 10.43
N GLY A 87 -0.16 5.67 9.36
CA GLY A 87 0.10 4.56 8.45
C GLY A 87 0.75 3.38 9.13
N SER A 88 1.65 3.63 10.07
CA SER A 88 2.33 2.58 10.84
C SER A 88 1.35 1.76 11.68
N GLN A 89 0.24 2.35 12.10
CA GLN A 89 -0.80 1.64 12.86
C GLN A 89 -1.52 0.59 12.03
N MET A 90 -1.38 0.62 10.70
CA MET A 90 -1.95 -0.40 9.81
C MET A 90 -1.18 -1.71 9.81
N PHE A 91 0.02 -1.74 10.37
CA PHE A 91 0.88 -2.93 10.29
C PHE A 91 0.21 -4.22 10.78
N PRO A 92 -0.48 -4.25 11.94
CA PRO A 92 -1.16 -5.47 12.39
C PRO A 92 -2.21 -5.96 11.39
N MET A 93 -2.96 -5.03 10.77
CA MET A 93 -3.95 -5.37 9.76
C MET A 93 -3.29 -5.95 8.50
N LEU A 94 -2.23 -5.31 8.01
CA LEU A 94 -1.48 -5.79 6.84
C LEU A 94 -0.94 -7.19 7.07
N LYS A 95 -0.41 -7.44 8.27
CA LYS A 95 0.08 -8.76 8.66
C LYS A 95 -1.04 -9.80 8.64
N MET A 96 -2.20 -9.46 9.20
CA MET A 96 -3.35 -10.36 9.23
C MET A 96 -3.90 -10.65 7.85
N LEU A 97 -3.88 -9.67 6.95
CA LEU A 97 -4.28 -9.89 5.55
C LEU A 97 -3.40 -10.95 4.90
N CYS A 98 -2.09 -10.87 5.09
CA CYS A 98 -1.15 -11.86 4.55
C CYS A 98 -1.36 -13.23 5.19
N GLU A 99 -1.56 -13.30 6.48
CA GLU A 99 -1.80 -14.54 7.21
C GLU A 99 -3.07 -15.22 6.72
N PHE A 100 -4.16 -14.48 6.59
CA PHE A 100 -5.42 -15.04 6.07
C PHE A 100 -5.27 -15.44 4.61
N GLY A 101 -4.54 -14.65 3.81
CA GLY A 101 -4.24 -15.01 2.43
C GLY A 101 -3.57 -16.37 2.34
N THR A 102 -2.61 -16.65 3.22
CA THR A 102 -1.94 -17.96 3.28
C THR A 102 -2.91 -19.07 3.65
N ILE A 103 -3.77 -18.84 4.65
CA ILE A 103 -4.81 -19.82 5.03
C ILE A 103 -5.71 -20.14 3.85
N TYR A 104 -6.15 -19.10 3.12
CA TYR A 104 -7.03 -19.29 1.97
C TYR A 104 -6.34 -20.09 0.85
N VAL A 105 -5.10 -19.73 0.54
CA VAL A 105 -4.29 -20.42 -0.47
C VAL A 105 -4.14 -21.90 -0.12
N ASP A 106 -3.79 -22.19 1.12
CA ASP A 106 -3.58 -23.57 1.59
C ASP A 106 -4.89 -24.37 1.55
N HIS A 107 -6.01 -23.74 1.91
CA HIS A 107 -7.31 -24.39 1.92
C HIS A 107 -7.72 -24.88 0.52
N PHE A 108 -7.46 -24.06 -0.50
CA PHE A 108 -7.81 -24.39 -1.89
C PHE A 108 -6.65 -24.96 -2.69
N HIS A 109 -5.51 -25.23 -2.07
CA HIS A 109 -4.30 -25.75 -2.72
C HIS A 109 -3.88 -24.92 -3.94
N LEU A 110 -3.95 -23.59 -3.83
CA LEU A 110 -3.55 -22.71 -4.91
C LEU A 110 -2.03 -22.72 -5.06
N GLU A 111 -1.55 -22.73 -6.32
CA GLU A 111 -0.13 -22.67 -6.61
C GLU A 111 0.36 -21.23 -6.63
N GLU A 112 1.65 -21.02 -6.34
CA GLU A 112 2.26 -19.69 -6.33
C GLU A 112 2.12 -18.99 -7.69
N SER A 113 2.21 -19.73 -8.80
CA SER A 113 2.03 -19.19 -10.14
C SER A 113 0.64 -18.59 -10.35
N ASP A 114 -0.39 -19.18 -9.74
CA ASP A 114 -1.76 -18.66 -9.81
C ASP A 114 -1.89 -17.35 -9.06
N LEU A 115 -1.20 -17.24 -7.93
CA LEU A 115 -1.15 -15.99 -7.16
C LEU A 115 -0.49 -14.87 -7.95
N ASN A 116 0.62 -15.16 -8.62
CA ASN A 116 1.35 -14.17 -9.42
C ASN A 116 0.47 -13.64 -10.55
N HIS A 117 -0.31 -14.48 -11.21
CA HIS A 117 -1.25 -14.07 -12.24
C HIS A 117 -2.34 -13.15 -11.70
N LYS A 118 -2.81 -13.39 -10.48
CA LYS A 118 -3.83 -12.55 -9.84
C LYS A 118 -3.30 -11.19 -9.41
N HIS A 119 -2.01 -11.08 -9.16
CA HIS A 119 -1.35 -9.84 -8.75
C HIS A 119 -0.83 -9.02 -9.92
N ALA A 120 -0.73 -9.62 -11.06
CA ALA A 120 -0.25 -8.95 -12.26
C ALA A 120 -1.22 -7.91 -12.79
#